data_52b5eb1a4762f307a1e59e5a547d35a6
#
_entry.id   52b5eb1a4762f307a1e59e5a547d35a6
#
_cell.length_a   1.000
_cell.length_b   1.000
_cell.length_c   1.000
_cell.angle_alpha   90.00
_cell.angle_beta   90.00
_cell.angle_gamma   90.00
#
_symmetry.space_group_name_H-M   'P 1'
#
loop_
_entity.id
_entity.type
_entity.pdbx_description
1 polymer ?
#
loop_
_entity_poly.entity_id
_entity_poly.type
_entity_poly.pdbx_seq_one_letter_code
_entity_poly.pdbx_strand_id
1 'polypeptide(L)'
;SEMCIRDSYYTLPEVQAVADFLGDSLALSIEAQKVEARTILFAGVHFMAETAKVLCPDKKVLIPVPEASCSLADGCEAEAFRRFRARYPGHTVVSYVNTSVEIKAQTDVCCTSSNALKVVESIPAEQPILFAPDRNLGAYVQKLTGRTNMVLWDGACHVHEEFSLEKLLALREEHPGAEVVAHPECRAYITAVADFVGSTAAILDYCGRSDAQE
;
A
#
# COMPACT_ATOMS: atom_id res chain seq x y z
N SER A 1 -0.82 -2.85 29.55
CA SER A 1 -1.51 -3.99 28.93
C SER A 1 -0.47 -4.97 28.39
N GLU A 2 -0.68 -6.28 28.57
CA GLU A 2 0.22 -7.30 27.96
C GLU A 2 -0.01 -7.48 26.48
N MET A 3 -1.17 -7.03 25.99
CA MET A 3 -1.58 -7.11 24.57
C MET A 3 -2.02 -5.75 24.07
N CYS A 4 -1.71 -5.46 22.82
CA CYS A 4 -2.14 -4.27 22.10
C CYS A 4 -2.78 -4.67 20.76
N ILE A 5 -3.94 -4.13 20.47
CA ILE A 5 -4.71 -4.39 19.24
C ILE A 5 -4.38 -3.31 18.22
N ARG A 6 -3.92 -3.74 17.04
CA ARG A 6 -3.65 -2.91 15.86
C ARG A 6 -4.65 -3.22 14.77
N ASP A 7 -5.25 -2.22 14.19
CA ASP A 7 -6.29 -2.40 13.20
C ASP A 7 -6.07 -1.52 11.96
N SER A 8 -6.53 -2.02 10.83
CA SER A 8 -6.50 -1.34 9.54
C SER A 8 -7.81 -0.58 9.30
N TYR A 9 -7.76 0.51 8.56
CA TYR A 9 -8.94 1.23 8.08
C TYR A 9 -9.91 0.38 7.24
N TYR A 10 -9.50 -0.83 6.84
CA TYR A 10 -10.30 -1.71 5.95
C TYR A 10 -11.12 -2.77 6.70
N THR A 11 -11.12 -2.76 8.03
CA THR A 11 -11.95 -3.66 8.83
C THR A 11 -13.33 -3.06 9.13
N LEU A 12 -14.23 -3.89 9.66
CA LEU A 12 -15.55 -3.43 10.07
C LEU A 12 -15.46 -2.40 11.22
N PRO A 13 -16.37 -1.43 11.29
CA PRO A 13 -16.38 -0.42 12.36
C PRO A 13 -16.34 -0.99 13.78
N GLU A 14 -17.00 -2.14 14.00
CA GLU A 14 -17.04 -2.83 15.29
C GLU A 14 -15.65 -3.36 15.69
N VAL A 15 -14.83 -3.76 14.72
CA VAL A 15 -13.44 -4.19 14.96
C VAL A 15 -12.56 -2.97 15.24
N GLN A 16 -12.74 -1.91 14.45
CA GLN A 16 -12.03 -0.64 14.68
C GLN A 16 -12.29 -0.05 16.06
N ALA A 17 -13.53 -0.18 16.56
CA ALA A 17 -13.94 0.37 17.87
C ALA A 17 -13.22 -0.26 19.08
N VAL A 18 -12.66 -1.46 18.93
CA VAL A 18 -11.91 -2.16 20.00
C VAL A 18 -10.38 -2.08 19.81
N ALA A 19 -9.90 -1.42 18.77
CA ALA A 19 -8.49 -1.26 18.51
C ALA A 19 -7.85 -0.22 19.43
N ASP A 20 -6.63 -0.48 19.92
CA ASP A 20 -5.83 0.51 20.62
C ASP A 20 -5.21 1.54 19.66
N PHE A 21 -5.01 1.13 18.40
CA PHE A 21 -4.51 2.00 17.34
C PHE A 21 -5.07 1.59 15.98
N LEU A 22 -5.52 2.59 15.22
CA LEU A 22 -6.05 2.47 13.87
C LEU A 22 -5.15 3.24 12.91
N GLY A 23 -4.82 2.66 11.75
CA GLY A 23 -3.95 3.33 10.79
C GLY A 23 -3.79 2.62 9.46
N ASP A 24 -3.05 3.26 8.55
CA ASP A 24 -2.55 2.64 7.33
C ASP A 24 -1.31 1.76 7.61
N SER A 25 -0.84 1.06 6.59
CA SER A 25 0.30 0.14 6.72
C SER A 25 1.56 0.80 7.28
N LEU A 26 1.85 2.05 6.92
CA LEU A 26 3.02 2.77 7.41
C LEU A 26 2.86 3.16 8.88
N ALA A 27 1.74 3.78 9.23
CA ALA A 27 1.44 4.20 10.58
C ALA A 27 1.44 3.00 11.55
N LEU A 28 0.78 1.90 11.17
CA LEU A 28 0.73 0.68 11.95
C LEU A 28 2.12 0.07 12.17
N SER A 29 2.98 0.09 11.15
CA SER A 29 4.34 -0.42 11.23
C SER A 29 5.21 0.40 12.20
N ILE A 30 5.11 1.72 12.15
CA ILE A 30 5.83 2.64 13.04
C ILE A 30 5.34 2.47 14.48
N GLU A 31 4.03 2.45 14.68
CA GLU A 31 3.44 2.34 16.02
C GLU A 31 3.69 0.96 16.65
N ALA A 32 3.79 -0.11 15.86
CA ALA A 32 4.13 -1.43 16.39
C ALA A 32 5.49 -1.45 17.12
N GLN A 33 6.45 -0.66 16.67
CA GLN A 33 7.78 -0.55 17.30
C GLN A 33 7.75 0.18 18.64
N LYS A 34 6.83 1.14 18.81
CA LYS A 34 6.75 1.99 20.01
C LYS A 34 6.00 1.34 21.18
N VAL A 35 5.26 0.27 20.93
CA VAL A 35 4.43 -0.39 21.97
C VAL A 35 5.27 -1.13 22.95
N GLU A 36 4.99 -0.97 24.25
CA GLU A 36 5.62 -1.75 25.31
C GLU A 36 5.03 -3.17 25.47
N ALA A 37 3.79 -3.38 24.97
CA ALA A 37 3.12 -4.68 25.04
C ALA A 37 3.96 -5.78 24.36
N ARG A 38 4.01 -6.95 24.99
CA ARG A 38 4.73 -8.12 24.47
C ARG A 38 3.98 -8.85 23.36
N THR A 39 2.67 -8.67 23.31
CA THR A 39 1.80 -9.27 22.29
C THR A 39 1.09 -8.19 21.49
N ILE A 40 1.14 -8.31 20.18
CA ILE A 40 0.40 -7.48 19.25
C ILE A 40 -0.67 -8.38 18.60
N LEU A 41 -1.95 -8.03 18.76
CA LEU A 41 -3.04 -8.63 17.99
C LEU A 41 -3.29 -7.73 16.78
N PHE A 42 -3.02 -8.26 15.59
CA PHE A 42 -3.12 -7.52 14.35
C PHE A 42 -4.44 -7.87 13.64
N ALA A 43 -5.43 -6.98 13.70
CA ALA A 43 -6.67 -7.10 12.96
C ALA A 43 -6.47 -6.50 11.57
N GLY A 44 -6.22 -7.35 10.59
CA GLY A 44 -5.90 -6.94 9.22
C GLY A 44 -5.45 -8.13 8.39
N VAL A 45 -4.84 -7.85 7.25
CA VAL A 45 -4.37 -8.88 6.32
C VAL A 45 -2.99 -9.42 6.69
N HIS A 46 -2.70 -10.64 6.26
CA HIS A 46 -1.54 -11.43 6.67
C HIS A 46 -0.19 -10.70 6.50
N PHE A 47 0.07 -10.05 5.34
CA PHE A 47 1.33 -9.36 5.09
C PHE A 47 1.60 -8.21 6.08
N MET A 48 0.56 -7.60 6.64
CA MET A 48 0.70 -6.53 7.64
C MET A 48 1.18 -7.09 8.99
N ALA A 49 0.64 -8.25 9.40
CA ALA A 49 1.10 -8.97 10.59
C ALA A 49 2.55 -9.46 10.42
N GLU A 50 2.92 -9.97 9.24
CA GLU A 50 4.31 -10.32 8.91
C GLU A 50 5.24 -9.11 9.03
N THR A 51 4.83 -7.96 8.49
CA THR A 51 5.61 -6.71 8.59
C THR A 51 5.79 -6.30 10.05
N ALA A 52 4.73 -6.37 10.86
CA ALA A 52 4.83 -6.10 12.29
C ALA A 52 5.79 -7.08 13.00
N LYS A 53 5.79 -8.36 12.62
CA LYS A 53 6.72 -9.36 13.17
C LYS A 53 8.17 -9.10 12.78
N VAL A 54 8.44 -8.71 11.54
CA VAL A 54 9.79 -8.33 11.08
C VAL A 54 10.33 -7.15 11.86
N LEU A 55 9.49 -6.12 12.10
CA LEU A 55 9.90 -4.92 12.82
C LEU A 55 9.98 -5.11 14.33
N CYS A 56 9.29 -6.10 14.88
CA CYS A 56 9.22 -6.39 16.30
C CYS A 56 9.53 -7.89 16.55
N PRO A 57 10.76 -8.35 16.27
CA PRO A 57 11.10 -9.79 16.31
C PRO A 57 10.93 -10.42 17.71
N ASP A 58 11.07 -9.64 18.77
CA ASP A 58 10.95 -10.11 20.15
C ASP A 58 9.50 -10.17 20.64
N LYS A 59 8.55 -9.61 19.89
CA LYS A 59 7.14 -9.61 20.26
C LYS A 59 6.39 -10.78 19.63
N LYS A 60 5.34 -11.22 20.32
CA LYS A 60 4.37 -12.16 19.75
C LYS A 60 3.38 -11.38 18.91
N VAL A 61 3.29 -11.70 17.63
CA VAL A 61 2.29 -11.12 16.73
C VAL A 61 1.25 -12.18 16.39
N LEU A 62 0.00 -11.86 16.61
CA LEU A 62 -1.16 -12.72 16.37
C LEU A 62 -2.04 -12.10 15.29
N ILE A 63 -2.65 -12.94 14.50
CA ILE A 63 -3.67 -12.56 13.52
C ILE A 63 -4.94 -13.40 13.78
N PRO A 64 -6.12 -12.77 13.92
CA PRO A 64 -7.36 -13.49 14.24
C PRO A 64 -7.81 -14.44 13.13
N VAL A 65 -7.58 -14.07 11.88
CA VAL A 65 -7.95 -14.81 10.67
C VAL A 65 -6.71 -15.00 9.81
N PRO A 66 -6.00 -16.13 9.91
CA PRO A 66 -4.77 -16.38 9.15
C PRO A 66 -4.96 -16.31 7.63
N GLU A 67 -6.17 -16.62 7.16
CA GLU A 67 -6.55 -16.61 5.74
C GLU A 67 -6.88 -15.21 5.22
N ALA A 68 -6.96 -14.20 6.10
CA ALA A 68 -7.18 -12.81 5.69
C ALA A 68 -5.99 -12.34 4.85
N SER A 69 -6.21 -12.20 3.56
CA SER A 69 -5.17 -11.97 2.57
C SER A 69 -5.43 -10.73 1.72
N CYS A 70 -4.44 -10.39 0.91
CA CYS A 70 -4.50 -9.29 -0.04
C CYS A 70 -4.15 -9.84 -1.43
N SER A 71 -5.07 -9.74 -2.37
CA SER A 71 -4.87 -10.26 -3.73
C SER A 71 -3.64 -9.70 -4.44
N LEU A 72 -3.26 -8.47 -4.13
CA LEU A 72 -2.03 -7.87 -4.64
C LEU A 72 -0.79 -8.59 -4.10
N ALA A 73 -0.77 -8.87 -2.80
CA ALA A 73 0.32 -9.61 -2.16
C ALA A 73 0.39 -11.05 -2.67
N ASP A 74 -0.76 -11.72 -2.78
CA ASP A 74 -0.87 -13.11 -3.26
C ASP A 74 -0.48 -13.26 -4.74
N GLY A 75 -0.77 -12.24 -5.54
CA GLY A 75 -0.41 -12.21 -6.97
C GLY A 75 1.09 -12.02 -7.25
N CYS A 76 1.91 -11.75 -6.21
CA CYS A 76 3.35 -11.65 -6.33
C CYS A 76 4.04 -12.84 -5.65
N GLU A 77 4.02 -13.98 -6.32
CA GLU A 77 4.59 -15.24 -5.80
C GLU A 77 6.13 -15.15 -5.76
N ALA A 78 6.72 -15.59 -4.65
CA ALA A 78 8.14 -15.39 -4.34
C ALA A 78 9.12 -15.97 -5.36
N GLU A 79 8.82 -17.17 -5.89
CA GLU A 79 9.68 -17.83 -6.88
C GLU A 79 9.54 -17.17 -8.26
N ALA A 80 8.34 -16.77 -8.65
CA ALA A 80 8.11 -16.01 -9.87
C ALA A 80 8.81 -14.64 -9.81
N PHE A 81 8.76 -13.98 -8.66
CA PHE A 81 9.47 -12.73 -8.43
C PHE A 81 11.00 -12.91 -8.50
N ARG A 82 11.54 -13.99 -7.92
CA ARG A 82 12.98 -14.31 -8.01
C ARG A 82 13.42 -14.45 -9.46
N ARG A 83 12.65 -15.20 -10.29
CA ARG A 83 12.92 -15.34 -11.72
C ARG A 83 12.84 -14.02 -12.48
N PHE A 84 11.87 -13.18 -12.11
CA PHE A 84 11.73 -11.85 -12.70
C PHE A 84 12.93 -10.96 -12.37
N ARG A 85 13.28 -10.85 -11.08
CA ARG A 85 14.44 -10.09 -10.60
C ARG A 85 15.75 -10.52 -11.29
N ALA A 86 15.94 -11.81 -11.51
CA ALA A 86 17.14 -12.35 -12.15
C ALA A 86 17.35 -11.86 -13.61
N ARG A 87 16.28 -11.38 -14.27
CA ARG A 87 16.38 -10.77 -15.61
C ARG A 87 16.88 -9.34 -15.60
N TYR A 88 16.92 -8.71 -14.43
CA TYR A 88 17.27 -7.31 -14.26
C TYR A 88 18.40 -7.14 -13.22
N PRO A 89 19.60 -7.70 -13.51
CA PRO A 89 20.73 -7.56 -12.60
C PRO A 89 21.12 -6.09 -12.44
N GLY A 90 21.50 -5.70 -11.24
CA GLY A 90 21.92 -4.34 -10.93
C GLY A 90 20.78 -3.33 -10.71
N HIS A 91 19.53 -3.74 -10.84
CA HIS A 91 18.39 -2.89 -10.45
C HIS A 91 18.25 -2.85 -8.92
N THR A 92 17.97 -1.68 -8.38
CA THR A 92 17.50 -1.56 -7.00
C THR A 92 16.06 -2.02 -6.92
N VAL A 93 15.80 -3.00 -6.07
CA VAL A 93 14.46 -3.56 -5.87
C VAL A 93 13.70 -2.72 -4.85
N VAL A 94 12.67 -2.04 -5.29
CA VAL A 94 11.73 -1.31 -4.45
C VAL A 94 10.41 -2.08 -4.40
N SER A 95 10.01 -2.51 -3.22
CA SER A 95 8.73 -3.22 -3.07
C SER A 95 7.77 -2.44 -2.20
N TYR A 96 6.56 -2.32 -2.71
CA TYR A 96 5.42 -1.89 -1.91
C TYR A 96 5.17 -2.92 -0.80
N VAL A 97 4.85 -2.45 0.40
CA VAL A 97 4.73 -3.29 1.60
C VAL A 97 3.66 -4.39 1.49
N ASN A 98 2.72 -4.26 0.54
CA ASN A 98 1.69 -5.25 0.21
C ASN A 98 2.29 -6.47 -0.51
N THR A 99 3.20 -7.14 0.15
CA THR A 99 3.94 -8.32 -0.31
C THR A 99 4.20 -9.25 0.86
N SER A 100 4.47 -10.54 0.59
CA SER A 100 4.89 -11.50 1.61
C SER A 100 6.29 -11.18 2.15
N VAL A 101 6.63 -11.80 3.28
CA VAL A 101 7.97 -11.68 3.88
C VAL A 101 9.06 -12.23 2.94
N GLU A 102 8.75 -13.25 2.13
CA GLU A 102 9.67 -13.83 1.14
C GLU A 102 10.01 -12.82 0.01
N ILE A 103 9.06 -11.97 -0.39
CA ILE A 103 9.34 -10.87 -1.33
C ILE A 103 10.17 -9.79 -0.63
N LYS A 104 9.84 -9.44 0.62
CA LYS A 104 10.60 -8.47 1.41
C LYS A 104 12.06 -8.90 1.58
N ALA A 105 12.33 -10.20 1.75
CA ALA A 105 13.69 -10.75 1.81
C ALA A 105 14.49 -10.62 0.49
N GLN A 106 13.81 -10.32 -0.63
CA GLN A 106 14.41 -10.08 -1.94
C GLN A 106 14.44 -8.60 -2.33
N THR A 107 14.04 -7.73 -1.42
CA THR A 107 13.83 -6.29 -1.63
C THR A 107 14.95 -5.49 -0.99
N ASP A 108 15.44 -4.46 -1.68
CA ASP A 108 16.45 -3.55 -1.15
C ASP A 108 15.80 -2.44 -0.30
N VAL A 109 14.63 -1.93 -0.73
CA VAL A 109 13.87 -0.88 -0.01
C VAL A 109 12.37 -1.17 -0.08
N CYS A 110 11.71 -1.21 1.07
CA CYS A 110 10.25 -1.26 1.14
C CYS A 110 9.66 0.15 1.18
N CYS A 111 8.52 0.33 0.52
CA CYS A 111 7.75 1.56 0.57
C CYS A 111 6.26 1.29 0.85
N THR A 112 5.52 2.36 1.11
CA THR A 112 4.06 2.39 1.14
C THR A 112 3.56 3.42 0.12
N SER A 113 2.25 3.45 -0.16
CA SER A 113 1.68 4.49 -1.02
C SER A 113 1.95 5.91 -0.50
N SER A 114 2.11 6.07 0.82
CA SER A 114 2.40 7.36 1.46
C SER A 114 3.82 7.87 1.18
N ASN A 115 4.80 7.01 0.91
CA ASN A 115 6.20 7.39 0.78
C ASN A 115 6.91 6.88 -0.48
N ALA A 116 6.20 6.15 -1.37
CA ALA A 116 6.80 5.56 -2.57
C ALA A 116 7.53 6.59 -3.44
N LEU A 117 6.94 7.77 -3.62
CA LEU A 117 7.57 8.88 -4.35
C LEU A 117 8.92 9.27 -3.73
N LYS A 118 8.95 9.53 -2.42
CA LYS A 118 10.17 9.92 -1.70
C LYS A 118 11.24 8.82 -1.74
N VAL A 119 10.83 7.56 -1.63
CA VAL A 119 11.74 6.40 -1.73
C VAL A 119 12.39 6.37 -3.11
N VAL A 120 11.60 6.48 -4.18
CA VAL A 120 12.13 6.47 -5.55
C VAL A 120 13.01 7.68 -5.84
N GLU A 121 12.65 8.86 -5.35
CA GLU A 121 13.46 10.09 -5.47
C GLU A 121 14.80 10.00 -4.72
N SER A 122 14.87 9.24 -3.61
CA SER A 122 16.10 9.05 -2.83
C SER A 122 17.13 8.15 -3.52
N ILE A 123 16.74 7.39 -4.55
CA ILE A 123 17.63 6.52 -5.33
C ILE A 123 18.25 7.36 -6.45
N PRO A 124 19.58 7.31 -6.67
CA PRO A 124 20.24 8.06 -7.73
C PRO A 124 19.55 7.91 -9.10
N ALA A 125 19.48 8.99 -9.88
CA ALA A 125 18.68 9.02 -11.11
C ALA A 125 19.15 8.00 -12.16
N GLU A 126 20.45 7.72 -12.20
CA GLU A 126 21.08 6.74 -13.08
C GLU A 126 20.89 5.29 -12.63
N GLN A 127 20.54 5.07 -11.35
CA GLN A 127 20.34 3.73 -10.81
C GLN A 127 18.99 3.16 -11.28
N PRO A 128 18.94 2.07 -12.04
CA PRO A 128 17.70 1.47 -12.49
C PRO A 128 16.94 0.84 -11.31
N ILE A 129 15.62 0.86 -11.40
CA ILE A 129 14.72 0.38 -10.34
C ILE A 129 13.84 -0.75 -10.89
N LEU A 130 13.66 -1.79 -10.09
CA LEU A 130 12.61 -2.79 -10.25
C LEU A 130 11.57 -2.51 -9.18
N PHE A 131 10.35 -2.17 -9.59
CA PHE A 131 9.24 -1.84 -8.68
C PHE A 131 8.16 -2.93 -8.67
N ALA A 132 7.76 -3.37 -7.48
CA ALA A 132 6.76 -4.43 -7.28
C ALA A 132 5.88 -4.11 -6.05
N PRO A 133 4.75 -4.77 -5.87
CA PRO A 133 4.06 -5.66 -6.79
C PRO A 133 3.00 -4.96 -7.65
N ASP A 134 2.70 -3.66 -7.42
CA ASP A 134 1.63 -2.93 -8.08
C ASP A 134 2.16 -2.07 -9.24
N ARG A 135 1.74 -2.42 -10.47
CA ARG A 135 2.14 -1.70 -11.68
C ARG A 135 1.56 -0.28 -11.76
N ASN A 136 0.34 -0.07 -11.21
CA ASN A 136 -0.32 1.22 -11.27
C ASN A 136 0.36 2.22 -10.34
N LEU A 137 0.63 1.82 -9.09
CA LEU A 137 1.43 2.63 -8.16
C LEU A 137 2.83 2.90 -8.74
N GLY A 138 3.49 1.88 -9.29
CA GLY A 138 4.79 2.03 -9.94
C GLY A 138 4.76 3.02 -11.10
N ALA A 139 3.76 2.91 -11.98
CA ALA A 139 3.58 3.82 -13.12
C ALA A 139 3.22 5.26 -12.67
N TYR A 140 2.44 5.40 -11.61
CA TYR A 140 2.14 6.69 -11.00
C TYR A 140 3.40 7.39 -10.49
N VAL A 141 4.22 6.66 -9.73
CA VAL A 141 5.51 7.18 -9.21
C VAL A 141 6.47 7.47 -10.36
N GLN A 142 6.55 6.59 -11.36
CA GLN A 142 7.37 6.79 -12.55
C GLN A 142 7.00 8.07 -13.29
N LYS A 143 5.69 8.34 -13.45
CA LYS A 143 5.18 9.56 -14.08
C LYS A 143 5.57 10.81 -13.28
N LEU A 144 5.42 10.78 -11.96
CA LEU A 144 5.73 11.94 -11.10
C LEU A 144 7.23 12.26 -11.04
N THR A 145 8.07 11.23 -11.00
CA THR A 145 9.53 11.38 -10.95
C THR A 145 10.16 11.62 -12.32
N GLY A 146 9.43 11.38 -13.42
CA GLY A 146 9.97 11.43 -14.78
C GLY A 146 11.00 10.32 -15.08
N ARG A 147 11.13 9.29 -14.23
CA ARG A 147 12.10 8.20 -14.43
C ARG A 147 11.71 7.33 -15.61
N THR A 148 12.67 7.01 -16.47
CA THR A 148 12.52 6.11 -17.61
C THR A 148 13.16 4.74 -17.39
N ASN A 149 13.96 4.59 -16.33
CA ASN A 149 14.72 3.40 -15.98
C ASN A 149 14.08 2.58 -14.86
N MET A 150 12.75 2.53 -14.82
CA MET A 150 11.99 1.68 -13.90
C MET A 150 11.33 0.54 -14.66
N VAL A 151 11.54 -0.67 -14.14
CA VAL A 151 10.84 -1.89 -14.59
C VAL A 151 9.78 -2.22 -13.55
N LEU A 152 8.57 -2.46 -14.01
CA LEU A 152 7.42 -2.74 -13.14
C LEU A 152 7.06 -4.22 -13.19
N TRP A 153 6.80 -4.81 -12.02
CA TRP A 153 6.15 -6.11 -11.93
C TRP A 153 4.71 -5.99 -12.45
N ASP A 154 4.25 -6.97 -13.22
CA ASP A 154 2.91 -6.94 -13.81
C ASP A 154 1.84 -7.48 -12.84
N GLY A 155 1.70 -6.85 -11.69
CA GLY A 155 0.65 -7.09 -10.71
C GLY A 155 -0.20 -5.85 -10.47
N ALA A 156 -1.41 -6.04 -9.98
CA ALA A 156 -2.32 -4.95 -9.63
C ALA A 156 -3.32 -5.38 -8.55
N CYS A 157 -3.80 -4.44 -7.78
CA CYS A 157 -4.90 -4.66 -6.85
C CYS A 157 -6.20 -4.84 -7.63
N HIS A 158 -6.85 -6.01 -7.51
CA HIS A 158 -8.07 -6.30 -8.27
C HIS A 158 -9.20 -5.30 -7.97
N VAL A 159 -9.31 -4.84 -6.72
CA VAL A 159 -10.33 -3.85 -6.31
C VAL A 159 -10.15 -2.54 -7.09
N HIS A 160 -8.90 -2.04 -7.20
CA HIS A 160 -8.62 -0.81 -7.94
C HIS A 160 -8.71 -0.98 -9.46
N GLU A 161 -8.58 -2.21 -9.96
CA GLU A 161 -8.75 -2.52 -11.39
C GLU A 161 -10.23 -2.52 -11.82
N GLU A 162 -11.18 -2.67 -10.89
CA GLU A 162 -12.63 -2.71 -11.18
C GLU A 162 -13.27 -1.34 -11.39
N PHE A 163 -12.59 -0.25 -11.06
CA PHE A 163 -13.14 1.09 -11.26
C PHE A 163 -13.32 1.43 -12.75
N SER A 164 -14.56 1.72 -13.13
CA SER A 164 -14.94 2.11 -14.48
C SER A 164 -14.93 3.63 -14.66
N LEU A 165 -14.18 4.11 -15.66
CA LEU A 165 -14.18 5.53 -16.01
C LEU A 165 -15.58 6.02 -16.43
N GLU A 166 -16.31 5.22 -17.20
CA GLU A 166 -17.66 5.53 -17.66
C GLU A 166 -18.60 5.76 -16.46
N LYS A 167 -18.61 4.83 -15.50
CA LYS A 167 -19.43 4.96 -14.29
C LYS A 167 -19.02 6.15 -13.44
N LEU A 168 -17.72 6.41 -13.33
CA LEU A 168 -17.21 7.56 -12.57
C LEU A 168 -17.65 8.88 -13.20
N LEU A 169 -17.56 9.00 -14.54
CA LEU A 169 -17.99 10.21 -15.23
C LEU A 169 -19.51 10.41 -15.14
N ALA A 170 -20.30 9.33 -15.21
CA ALA A 170 -21.75 9.40 -15.00
C ALA A 170 -22.10 9.89 -13.59
N LEU A 171 -21.45 9.35 -12.55
CA LEU A 171 -21.66 9.83 -11.17
C LEU A 171 -21.27 11.32 -11.03
N ARG A 172 -20.21 11.75 -11.70
CA ARG A 172 -19.77 13.16 -11.67
C ARG A 172 -20.78 14.10 -12.34
N GLU A 173 -21.51 13.62 -13.36
CA GLU A 173 -22.62 14.37 -13.98
C GLU A 173 -23.85 14.44 -13.06
N GLU A 174 -24.15 13.36 -12.33
CA GLU A 174 -25.26 13.31 -11.37
C GLU A 174 -24.97 14.17 -10.13
N HIS A 175 -23.68 14.30 -9.75
CA HIS A 175 -23.20 15.03 -8.56
C HIS A 175 -22.18 16.11 -8.95
N PRO A 176 -22.61 17.24 -9.57
CA PRO A 176 -21.70 18.25 -10.11
C PRO A 176 -20.85 18.99 -9.08
N GLY A 177 -21.16 18.85 -7.79
CA GLY A 177 -20.40 19.40 -6.67
C GLY A 177 -19.43 18.41 -6.02
N ALA A 178 -19.44 17.16 -6.46
CA ALA A 178 -18.62 16.11 -5.86
C ALA A 178 -17.16 16.20 -6.28
N GLU A 179 -16.27 15.93 -5.34
CA GLU A 179 -14.84 15.79 -5.58
C GLU A 179 -14.47 14.30 -5.72
N VAL A 180 -13.71 13.99 -6.74
CA VAL A 180 -13.19 12.64 -6.97
C VAL A 180 -11.84 12.49 -6.31
N VAL A 181 -11.75 11.62 -5.33
CA VAL A 181 -10.49 11.24 -4.69
C VAL A 181 -10.10 9.81 -5.10
N ALA A 182 -8.84 9.57 -5.40
CA ALA A 182 -8.37 8.28 -5.87
C ALA A 182 -7.07 7.84 -5.20
N HIS A 183 -6.92 6.53 -5.02
CA HIS A 183 -5.66 5.94 -4.60
C HIS A 183 -4.73 5.72 -5.80
N PRO A 184 -3.40 5.86 -5.68
CA PRO A 184 -2.46 5.68 -6.79
C PRO A 184 -2.38 4.24 -7.34
N GLU A 185 -3.00 3.25 -6.70
CA GLU A 185 -3.21 1.90 -7.25
C GLU A 185 -4.32 1.86 -8.30
N CYS A 186 -5.13 2.91 -8.44
CA CYS A 186 -6.11 3.02 -9.52
C CYS A 186 -5.41 3.17 -10.86
N ARG A 187 -6.07 2.69 -11.91
CA ARG A 187 -5.58 2.84 -13.28
C ARG A 187 -5.39 4.32 -13.65
N ALA A 188 -4.43 4.58 -14.53
CA ALA A 188 -4.04 5.93 -14.93
C ALA A 188 -5.22 6.80 -15.42
N TYR A 189 -6.23 6.22 -16.07
CA TYR A 189 -7.40 6.96 -16.53
C TYR A 189 -8.34 7.41 -15.39
N ILE A 190 -8.33 6.70 -14.24
CA ILE A 190 -9.05 7.10 -13.02
C ILE A 190 -8.28 8.22 -12.32
N THR A 191 -6.98 8.04 -12.11
CA THR A 191 -6.15 9.08 -11.46
C THR A 191 -6.04 10.36 -12.29
N ALA A 192 -6.24 10.28 -13.60
CA ALA A 192 -6.21 11.44 -14.50
C ALA A 192 -7.44 12.35 -14.36
N VAL A 193 -8.58 11.82 -13.90
CA VAL A 193 -9.83 12.58 -13.72
C VAL A 193 -10.12 12.88 -12.25
N ALA A 194 -9.29 12.38 -11.32
CA ALA A 194 -9.42 12.64 -9.90
C ALA A 194 -8.97 14.08 -9.56
N ASP A 195 -9.69 14.71 -8.66
CA ASP A 195 -9.36 16.03 -8.11
C ASP A 195 -8.22 15.91 -7.08
N PHE A 196 -8.12 14.75 -6.42
CA PHE A 196 -7.01 14.42 -5.52
C PHE A 196 -6.58 12.95 -5.69
N VAL A 197 -5.26 12.71 -5.67
CA VAL A 197 -4.67 11.36 -5.65
C VAL A 197 -3.72 11.24 -4.48
N GLY A 198 -3.94 10.25 -3.63
CA GLY A 198 -3.12 10.06 -2.44
C GLY A 198 -3.28 8.70 -1.79
N SER A 199 -2.44 8.42 -0.79
CA SER A 199 -2.57 7.24 0.07
C SER A 199 -3.87 7.28 0.88
N THR A 200 -4.25 6.17 1.49
CA THR A 200 -5.44 6.09 2.35
C THR A 200 -5.46 7.18 3.43
N ALA A 201 -4.32 7.40 4.11
CA ALA A 201 -4.20 8.46 5.12
C ALA A 201 -4.32 9.86 4.50
N ALA A 202 -3.75 10.08 3.32
CA ALA A 202 -3.84 11.36 2.61
C ALA A 202 -5.25 11.65 2.10
N ILE A 203 -5.98 10.62 1.64
CA ILE A 203 -7.39 10.72 1.24
C ILE A 203 -8.25 11.08 2.46
N LEU A 204 -8.04 10.40 3.58
CA LEU A 204 -8.79 10.69 4.82
C LEU A 204 -8.58 12.14 5.28
N ASP A 205 -7.33 12.61 5.28
CA ASP A 205 -6.97 13.99 5.64
C ASP A 205 -7.56 15.01 4.63
N TYR A 206 -7.53 14.69 3.33
CA TYR A 206 -8.14 15.52 2.29
C TYR A 206 -9.65 15.66 2.51
N CYS A 207 -10.37 14.55 2.66
CA CYS A 207 -11.82 14.56 2.91
C CYS A 207 -12.19 15.30 4.19
N GLY A 208 -11.35 15.22 5.24
CA GLY A 208 -11.56 15.95 6.50
C GLY A 208 -11.39 17.47 6.39
N ARG A 209 -10.74 17.96 5.32
CA ARG A 209 -10.48 19.38 5.06
C ARG A 209 -11.26 19.96 3.88
N SER A 210 -11.83 19.07 3.04
CA SER A 210 -12.63 19.50 1.89
C SER A 210 -13.94 20.14 2.35
N ASP A 211 -14.34 21.19 1.66
CA ASP A 211 -15.65 21.84 1.80
C ASP A 211 -16.72 21.19 0.91
N ALA A 212 -16.34 20.21 0.08
CA ALA A 212 -17.27 19.45 -0.74
C ALA A 212 -18.29 18.71 0.14
N GLN A 213 -19.53 18.67 -0.30
CA GLN A 213 -20.62 17.99 0.45
C GLN A 213 -20.81 16.54 0.00
N GLU A 214 -20.19 16.15 -1.12
CA GLU A 214 -20.24 14.81 -1.74
C GLU A 214 -18.87 14.41 -2.27
#